data_2f836a0267360a595ef18629e99a49a8
#
_entry.id   2f836a0267360a595ef18629e99a49a8
#
_cell.length_a   1.000
_cell.length_b   1.000
_cell.length_c   1.000
_cell.angle_alpha   90.00
_cell.angle_beta   90.00
_cell.angle_gamma   90.00
#
_symmetry.space_group_name_H-M   'P 1'
#
loop_
_entity.id
_entity.type
_entity.pdbx_description
1 polymer ?
#
loop_
_entity_poly.entity_id
_entity_poly.type
_entity_poly.pdbx_seq_one_letter_code
_entity_poly.pdbx_strand_id
1 'polypeptide(L)'
;MRAAALAIVLLLAASAGAAAEGIMVTLGTATPGGGFPVYGDAVAQTINEVDAALEVRTRNTKGSTENVPMLEAGQLDLALVQGEVAHEALAGIGRPPTKLLIFAAMYTTPGMFVARGDQPYRGIADLKGKPVVWGARGSGLVVLARYVLDGLGLDMERDFQSTYLDRAGDGPAMVQDGRAAALWGGGAGWPGFTAVARGPQGARFIAPSAEERARIQAKHSFLRTLTIPAGAYPGQAEAIVSVGSWSFILARPDLPDDTAYRLARALHKGEPALAARLPQGHETTAANTAAAAPRPELIHPGVRRYLKDIGLTN
;
A
#
# COMPACT_ATOMS: atom_id res chain seq x y z
N MET A 1 14.65 -42.39 75.10
CA MET A 1 13.74 -41.34 74.66
C MET A 1 14.32 -40.77 73.37
N ARG A 2 13.78 -41.16 72.22
CA ARG A 2 14.24 -40.77 70.91
C ARG A 2 13.25 -39.77 70.29
N ALA A 3 13.64 -38.52 70.10
CA ALA A 3 12.84 -37.51 69.42
C ALA A 3 12.96 -37.68 67.91
N ALA A 4 11.86 -37.92 67.21
CA ALA A 4 11.77 -37.97 65.77
C ALA A 4 11.55 -36.53 65.23
N ALA A 5 12.48 -36.02 64.46
CA ALA A 5 12.33 -34.74 63.74
C ALA A 5 11.63 -35.00 62.41
N LEU A 6 10.46 -34.40 62.21
CA LEU A 6 9.64 -34.43 60.99
C LEU A 6 10.11 -33.30 60.08
N ALA A 7 10.79 -33.64 58.98
CA ALA A 7 11.21 -32.69 57.95
C ALA A 7 10.07 -32.52 56.94
N ILE A 8 9.39 -31.34 56.94
CA ILE A 8 8.44 -30.95 55.91
C ILE A 8 9.23 -30.35 54.72
N VAL A 9 9.24 -31.10 53.63
CA VAL A 9 9.77 -30.61 52.33
C VAL A 9 8.65 -29.87 51.64
N LEU A 10 8.69 -28.52 51.63
CA LEU A 10 7.88 -27.70 50.76
C LEU A 10 8.36 -27.81 49.32
N LEU A 11 7.64 -28.54 48.48
CA LEU A 11 7.79 -28.45 47.00
C LEU A 11 7.16 -27.12 46.54
N LEU A 12 7.98 -26.11 46.30
CA LEU A 12 7.61 -24.95 45.53
C LEU A 12 7.54 -25.39 44.05
N ALA A 13 6.33 -25.67 43.58
CA ALA A 13 6.07 -25.81 42.15
C ALA A 13 6.24 -24.44 41.49
N ALA A 14 7.42 -24.20 40.93
CA ALA A 14 7.66 -23.10 40.02
C ALA A 14 6.85 -23.37 38.75
N SER A 15 5.63 -22.81 38.66
CA SER A 15 4.90 -22.66 37.42
C SER A 15 5.69 -21.66 36.55
N ALA A 16 6.64 -22.18 35.77
CA ALA A 16 7.20 -21.47 34.63
C ALA A 16 6.03 -21.21 33.66
N GLY A 17 5.44 -20.03 33.78
CA GLY A 17 4.54 -19.54 32.73
C GLY A 17 5.31 -19.59 31.42
N ALA A 18 4.97 -20.54 30.54
CA ALA A 18 5.42 -20.50 29.16
C ALA A 18 4.99 -19.13 28.63
N ALA A 19 5.94 -18.22 28.45
CA ALA A 19 5.68 -17.02 27.68
C ALA A 19 5.19 -17.52 26.32
N ALA A 20 3.93 -17.23 26.02
CA ALA A 20 3.36 -17.60 24.73
C ALA A 20 4.30 -17.01 23.66
N GLU A 21 4.92 -17.87 22.84
CA GLU A 21 5.74 -17.40 21.73
C GLU A 21 4.93 -16.39 20.93
N GLY A 22 5.48 -15.18 20.73
CA GLY A 22 4.80 -14.13 19.99
C GLY A 22 4.54 -14.61 18.57
N ILE A 23 3.36 -14.29 18.05
CA ILE A 23 2.98 -14.61 16.65
C ILE A 23 3.77 -13.69 15.74
N MET A 24 4.78 -14.24 15.07
CA MET A 24 5.57 -13.49 14.08
C MET A 24 4.85 -13.50 12.72
N VAL A 25 4.77 -12.32 12.10
CA VAL A 25 4.13 -12.11 10.80
C VAL A 25 5.03 -11.24 9.93
N THR A 26 5.33 -11.71 8.73
CA THR A 26 6.11 -10.95 7.74
C THR A 26 5.20 -10.11 6.86
N LEU A 27 5.52 -8.81 6.70
CA LEU A 27 4.80 -7.87 5.85
C LEU A 27 5.70 -7.37 4.70
N GLY A 28 5.45 -7.86 3.49
CA GLY A 28 6.13 -7.40 2.27
C GLY A 28 5.75 -5.97 1.92
N THR A 29 6.72 -5.12 1.61
CA THR A 29 6.51 -3.70 1.29
C THR A 29 6.91 -3.36 -0.15
N ALA A 30 7.95 -2.58 -0.36
CA ALA A 30 8.50 -2.23 -1.67
C ALA A 30 9.95 -1.74 -1.53
N THR A 31 10.51 -1.13 -2.61
CA THR A 31 11.85 -0.57 -2.60
C THR A 31 11.95 0.67 -1.68
N PRO A 32 13.09 0.89 -1.03
CA PRO A 32 13.33 2.08 -0.21
C PRO A 32 13.06 3.40 -0.97
N GLY A 33 12.54 4.39 -0.25
CA GLY A 33 12.18 5.71 -0.80
C GLY A 33 10.78 5.77 -1.42
N GLY A 34 10.07 4.65 -1.52
CA GLY A 34 8.66 4.60 -1.91
C GLY A 34 7.71 4.80 -0.73
N GLY A 35 6.41 4.94 -1.02
CA GLY A 35 5.38 5.09 0.02
C GLY A 35 5.11 3.82 0.81
N PHE A 36 5.20 2.65 0.18
CA PHE A 36 4.89 1.37 0.83
C PHE A 36 5.82 1.03 2.00
N PRO A 37 7.15 1.21 1.96
CA PRO A 37 7.98 1.00 3.14
C PRO A 37 7.56 1.87 4.32
N VAL A 38 7.34 3.17 4.10
CA VAL A 38 6.92 4.11 5.16
C VAL A 38 5.55 3.71 5.76
N TYR A 39 4.60 3.35 4.89
CA TYR A 39 3.28 2.91 5.32
C TYR A 39 3.32 1.56 6.04
N GLY A 40 4.07 0.60 5.51
CA GLY A 40 4.21 -0.74 6.10
C GLY A 40 4.83 -0.69 7.50
N ASP A 41 5.86 0.13 7.68
CA ASP A 41 6.50 0.33 9.00
C ASP A 41 5.51 0.94 10.00
N ALA A 42 4.70 1.93 9.57
CA ALA A 42 3.67 2.52 10.43
C ALA A 42 2.57 1.52 10.81
N VAL A 43 2.11 0.67 9.88
CA VAL A 43 1.15 -0.41 10.14
C VAL A 43 1.73 -1.43 11.11
N ALA A 44 2.95 -1.92 10.85
CA ALA A 44 3.62 -2.89 11.71
C ALA A 44 3.79 -2.35 13.14
N GLN A 45 4.30 -1.13 13.27
CA GLN A 45 4.45 -0.46 14.55
C GLN A 45 3.10 -0.34 15.27
N THR A 46 2.05 0.09 14.57
CA THR A 46 0.72 0.26 15.15
C THR A 46 0.15 -1.06 15.67
N ILE A 47 0.26 -2.15 14.92
CA ILE A 47 -0.22 -3.48 15.35
C ILE A 47 0.58 -3.96 16.56
N ASN A 48 1.90 -3.86 16.53
CA ASN A 48 2.80 -4.33 17.58
C ASN A 48 2.60 -3.57 18.91
N GLU A 49 2.31 -2.26 18.83
CA GLU A 49 1.99 -1.46 20.03
C GLU A 49 0.62 -1.81 20.66
N VAL A 50 -0.36 -2.18 19.82
CA VAL A 50 -1.71 -2.53 20.30
C VAL A 50 -1.76 -3.92 20.91
N ASP A 51 -0.98 -4.86 20.39
CA ASP A 51 -0.98 -6.25 20.84
C ASP A 51 0.46 -6.81 20.90
N ALA A 52 1.05 -6.77 22.08
CA ALA A 52 2.45 -7.17 22.33
C ALA A 52 2.76 -8.67 22.05
N ALA A 53 1.75 -9.51 21.84
CA ALA A 53 1.97 -10.89 21.42
C ALA A 53 1.94 -11.05 19.88
N LEU A 54 1.77 -9.96 19.13
CA LEU A 54 1.98 -9.90 17.69
C LEU A 54 3.33 -9.25 17.41
N GLU A 55 4.08 -9.83 16.49
CA GLU A 55 5.33 -9.26 15.99
C GLU A 55 5.27 -9.17 14.46
N VAL A 56 4.73 -8.07 13.96
CA VAL A 56 4.74 -7.78 12.52
C VAL A 56 6.09 -7.19 12.14
N ARG A 57 6.80 -7.85 11.22
CA ARG A 57 8.11 -7.40 10.70
C ARG A 57 7.98 -7.06 9.22
N THR A 58 8.40 -5.86 8.85
CA THR A 58 8.44 -5.44 7.45
C THR A 58 9.61 -6.08 6.71
N ARG A 59 9.40 -6.37 5.42
CA ARG A 59 10.43 -6.84 4.49
C ARG A 59 10.37 -6.04 3.21
N ASN A 60 11.46 -5.39 2.85
CA ASN A 60 11.58 -4.71 1.57
C ASN A 60 11.58 -5.72 0.42
N THR A 61 10.82 -5.40 -0.64
CA THR A 61 10.70 -6.16 -1.87
C THR A 61 10.87 -5.21 -3.06
N LYS A 62 10.64 -5.69 -4.28
CA LYS A 62 10.56 -4.82 -5.47
C LYS A 62 9.20 -4.14 -5.62
N GLY A 63 8.19 -4.52 -4.81
CA GLY A 63 6.85 -3.96 -4.78
C GLY A 63 5.76 -4.96 -5.18
N SER A 64 4.59 -4.46 -5.54
CA SER A 64 3.35 -5.25 -5.68
C SER A 64 3.47 -6.45 -6.62
N THR A 65 4.22 -6.32 -7.72
CA THR A 65 4.36 -7.41 -8.72
C THR A 65 5.25 -8.55 -8.23
N GLU A 66 6.13 -8.31 -7.25
CA GLU A 66 6.91 -9.34 -6.56
C GLU A 66 6.16 -9.86 -5.33
N ASN A 67 5.41 -8.99 -4.63
CA ASN A 67 4.68 -9.34 -3.43
C ASN A 67 3.64 -10.45 -3.66
N VAL A 68 2.91 -10.40 -4.78
CA VAL A 68 1.91 -11.39 -5.12
C VAL A 68 2.50 -12.81 -5.23
N PRO A 69 3.52 -13.09 -6.07
CA PRO A 69 4.10 -14.43 -6.11
C PRO A 69 4.80 -14.84 -4.82
N MET A 70 5.35 -13.92 -4.04
CA MET A 70 5.96 -14.24 -2.74
C MET A 70 4.91 -14.69 -1.71
N LEU A 71 3.73 -14.06 -1.69
CA LEU A 71 2.60 -14.51 -0.87
C LEU A 71 2.11 -15.90 -1.29
N GLU A 72 1.97 -16.14 -2.60
CA GLU A 72 1.56 -17.43 -3.14
C GLU A 72 2.54 -18.56 -2.82
N ALA A 73 3.83 -18.22 -2.74
CA ALA A 73 4.89 -19.16 -2.37
C ALA A 73 5.06 -19.30 -0.84
N GLY A 74 4.25 -18.62 -0.01
CA GLY A 74 4.36 -18.63 1.44
C GLY A 74 5.63 -17.96 2.01
N GLN A 75 6.31 -17.12 1.21
CA GLN A 75 7.51 -16.39 1.61
C GLN A 75 7.19 -15.10 2.39
N LEU A 76 5.94 -14.69 2.38
CA LEU A 76 5.37 -13.58 3.12
C LEU A 76 4.02 -14.04 3.70
N ASP A 77 3.65 -13.51 4.86
CA ASP A 77 2.34 -13.74 5.46
C ASP A 77 1.32 -12.71 4.98
N LEU A 78 1.76 -11.46 4.95
CA LEU A 78 1.03 -10.29 4.46
C LEU A 78 1.90 -9.52 3.45
N ALA A 79 1.29 -8.80 2.54
CA ALA A 79 2.02 -7.85 1.69
C ALA A 79 1.15 -6.69 1.21
N LEU A 80 1.81 -5.55 0.99
CA LEU A 80 1.18 -4.36 0.41
C LEU A 80 1.09 -4.54 -1.11
N VAL A 81 -0.12 -4.45 -1.64
CA VAL A 81 -0.38 -4.65 -3.07
C VAL A 81 -1.27 -3.52 -3.58
N GLN A 82 -0.78 -2.80 -4.58
CA GLN A 82 -1.57 -1.75 -5.22
C GLN A 82 -2.77 -2.35 -5.95
N GLY A 83 -3.86 -1.60 -6.01
CA GLY A 83 -5.15 -2.10 -6.44
C GLY A 83 -5.19 -2.66 -7.85
N GLU A 84 -4.43 -2.10 -8.79
CA GLU A 84 -4.35 -2.61 -10.16
C GLU A 84 -3.71 -4.00 -10.21
N VAL A 85 -2.64 -4.22 -9.42
CA VAL A 85 -1.99 -5.53 -9.32
C VAL A 85 -2.88 -6.53 -8.57
N ALA A 86 -3.57 -6.06 -7.51
CA ALA A 86 -4.56 -6.89 -6.81
C ALA A 86 -5.72 -7.27 -7.75
N HIS A 87 -6.22 -6.33 -8.56
CA HIS A 87 -7.25 -6.58 -9.56
C HIS A 87 -6.80 -7.64 -10.58
N GLU A 88 -5.61 -7.49 -11.17
CA GLU A 88 -5.06 -8.48 -12.11
C GLU A 88 -4.91 -9.87 -11.47
N ALA A 89 -4.39 -9.92 -10.25
CA ALA A 89 -4.18 -11.18 -9.55
C ALA A 89 -5.50 -11.88 -9.17
N LEU A 90 -6.46 -11.14 -8.63
CA LEU A 90 -7.75 -11.69 -8.18
C LEU A 90 -8.68 -12.05 -9.35
N ALA A 91 -8.64 -11.27 -10.45
CA ALA A 91 -9.46 -11.52 -11.65
C ALA A 91 -8.82 -12.51 -12.64
N GLY A 92 -7.53 -12.82 -12.50
CA GLY A 92 -6.80 -13.68 -13.44
C GLY A 92 -6.48 -13.00 -14.76
N ILE A 93 -6.11 -11.72 -14.73
CA ILE A 93 -5.74 -10.97 -15.93
C ILE A 93 -4.25 -11.20 -16.22
N GLY A 94 -3.95 -11.80 -17.38
CA GLY A 94 -2.58 -12.13 -17.79
C GLY A 94 -1.92 -13.28 -16.97
N ARG A 95 -2.66 -13.90 -16.06
CA ARG A 95 -2.23 -14.99 -15.19
C ARG A 95 -3.46 -15.78 -14.68
N PRO A 96 -3.31 -17.00 -14.15
CA PRO A 96 -4.39 -17.65 -13.42
C PRO A 96 -4.81 -16.82 -12.19
N PRO A 97 -6.12 -16.82 -11.82
CA PRO A 97 -6.59 -16.15 -10.61
C PRO A 97 -5.86 -16.64 -9.37
N THR A 98 -5.51 -15.72 -8.49
CA THR A 98 -4.88 -16.06 -7.21
C THR A 98 -5.90 -16.55 -6.17
N LYS A 99 -5.40 -17.30 -5.17
CA LYS A 99 -6.14 -17.64 -3.95
C LYS A 99 -5.85 -16.71 -2.78
N LEU A 100 -5.06 -15.64 -2.99
CA LEU A 100 -4.76 -14.65 -1.96
C LEU A 100 -6.04 -13.99 -1.47
N LEU A 101 -6.02 -13.54 -0.22
CA LEU A 101 -7.18 -12.97 0.45
C LEU A 101 -6.88 -11.53 0.89
N ILE A 102 -7.90 -10.69 0.93
CA ILE A 102 -7.79 -9.32 1.43
C ILE A 102 -7.76 -9.35 2.95
N PHE A 103 -6.68 -8.85 3.52
CA PHE A 103 -6.56 -8.62 4.95
C PHE A 103 -7.13 -7.25 5.34
N ALA A 104 -6.76 -6.18 4.62
CA ALA A 104 -7.26 -4.83 4.85
C ALA A 104 -7.23 -3.99 3.58
N ALA A 105 -8.17 -3.03 3.45
CA ALA A 105 -8.00 -1.90 2.57
C ALA A 105 -6.95 -0.95 3.16
N MET A 106 -6.06 -0.43 2.33
CA MET A 106 -5.02 0.51 2.75
C MET A 106 -5.51 1.95 2.60
N TYR A 107 -5.29 2.48 1.42
CA TYR A 107 -5.66 3.83 0.99
C TYR A 107 -5.83 3.87 -0.52
N THR A 108 -6.46 4.92 -1.00
CA THR A 108 -6.65 5.15 -2.44
C THR A 108 -5.40 5.73 -3.07
N THR A 109 -5.12 5.33 -4.33
CA THR A 109 -3.92 5.76 -5.04
C THR A 109 -4.29 6.41 -6.38
N PRO A 110 -4.71 7.70 -6.39
CA PRO A 110 -4.88 8.45 -7.63
C PRO A 110 -3.54 8.70 -8.29
N GLY A 111 -3.40 8.28 -9.57
CA GLY A 111 -2.16 8.39 -10.33
C GLY A 111 -1.99 9.73 -11.02
N MET A 112 -0.78 10.30 -10.99
CA MET A 112 -0.46 11.56 -11.66
C MET A 112 1.04 11.70 -11.89
N PHE A 113 1.43 12.73 -12.62
CA PHE A 113 2.83 13.12 -12.77
C PHE A 113 3.15 14.30 -11.87
N VAL A 114 4.42 14.40 -11.47
CA VAL A 114 5.01 15.62 -10.94
C VAL A 114 6.17 16.05 -11.84
N ALA A 115 6.21 17.33 -12.20
CA ALA A 115 7.30 18.00 -12.88
C ALA A 115 7.79 19.16 -12.00
N ARG A 116 8.92 19.77 -12.38
CA ARG A 116 9.35 21.04 -11.76
C ARG A 116 8.30 22.12 -12.01
N GLY A 117 8.10 23.02 -11.05
CA GLY A 117 7.12 24.10 -11.11
C GLY A 117 7.38 25.10 -12.25
N ASP A 118 8.64 25.29 -12.67
CA ASP A 118 9.06 26.18 -13.76
C ASP A 118 8.80 25.63 -15.17
N GLN A 119 8.39 24.36 -15.30
CA GLN A 119 8.13 23.73 -16.60
C GLN A 119 6.75 24.13 -17.16
N PRO A 120 6.58 24.21 -18.49
CA PRO A 120 5.35 24.68 -19.12
C PRO A 120 4.25 23.63 -19.23
N TYR A 121 4.49 22.38 -18.78
CA TYR A 121 3.58 21.24 -18.98
C TYR A 121 2.23 21.47 -18.28
N ARG A 122 1.12 21.30 -19.00
CA ARG A 122 -0.24 21.49 -18.50
C ARG A 122 -1.07 20.20 -18.51
N GLY A 123 -0.71 19.23 -19.34
CA GLY A 123 -1.41 17.96 -19.50
C GLY A 123 -0.48 16.82 -19.83
N ILE A 124 -1.03 15.60 -19.82
CA ILE A 124 -0.26 14.37 -20.12
C ILE A 124 0.33 14.42 -21.55
N ALA A 125 -0.41 15.02 -22.49
CA ALA A 125 0.02 15.15 -23.87
C ALA A 125 1.33 15.94 -24.03
N ASP A 126 1.61 16.92 -23.16
CA ASP A 126 2.83 17.72 -23.19
C ASP A 126 4.10 16.92 -22.82
N LEU A 127 3.90 15.76 -22.20
CA LEU A 127 4.99 14.86 -21.81
C LEU A 127 5.38 13.87 -22.91
N LYS A 128 4.64 13.81 -24.03
CA LYS A 128 4.99 12.93 -25.17
C LYS A 128 6.39 13.24 -25.70
N GLY A 129 7.16 12.17 -25.95
CA GLY A 129 8.55 12.26 -26.41
C GLY A 129 9.54 12.77 -25.36
N LYS A 130 9.11 13.06 -24.13
CA LYS A 130 9.97 13.54 -23.05
C LYS A 130 10.51 12.38 -22.20
N PRO A 131 11.67 12.59 -21.53
CA PRO A 131 12.16 11.63 -20.54
C PRO A 131 11.23 11.60 -19.32
N VAL A 132 10.64 10.44 -19.02
CA VAL A 132 9.72 10.21 -17.92
C VAL A 132 10.22 9.09 -17.03
N VAL A 133 10.24 9.32 -15.73
CA VAL A 133 10.54 8.30 -14.71
C VAL A 133 9.24 7.68 -14.23
N TRP A 134 9.09 6.36 -14.43
CA TRP A 134 7.88 5.63 -14.07
C TRP A 134 7.90 5.06 -12.64
N GLY A 135 9.05 5.09 -11.98
CA GLY A 135 9.27 4.52 -10.66
C GLY A 135 9.99 3.18 -10.70
N ALA A 136 9.96 2.44 -9.60
CA ALA A 136 10.61 1.13 -9.52
C ALA A 136 9.87 0.09 -10.38
N ARG A 137 10.63 -0.76 -11.12
CA ARG A 137 10.05 -1.75 -12.06
C ARG A 137 8.97 -2.65 -11.45
N GLY A 138 9.15 -3.08 -10.21
CA GLY A 138 8.19 -3.94 -9.49
C GLY A 138 7.04 -3.20 -8.83
N SER A 139 6.99 -1.87 -8.96
CA SER A 139 5.95 -1.05 -8.32
C SER A 139 4.59 -1.22 -9.01
N GLY A 140 3.54 -1.30 -8.21
CA GLY A 140 2.16 -1.25 -8.71
C GLY A 140 1.81 0.09 -9.37
N LEU A 141 2.51 1.19 -9.04
CA LEU A 141 2.36 2.48 -9.73
C LEU A 141 2.69 2.39 -11.23
N VAL A 142 3.64 1.54 -11.62
CA VAL A 142 3.95 1.27 -13.04
C VAL A 142 2.77 0.59 -13.73
N VAL A 143 2.08 -0.31 -13.02
CA VAL A 143 0.87 -0.96 -13.53
C VAL A 143 -0.27 0.04 -13.69
N LEU A 144 -0.48 0.93 -12.71
CA LEU A 144 -1.47 2.02 -12.82
C LEU A 144 -1.15 2.94 -14.01
N ALA A 145 0.14 3.31 -14.22
CA ALA A 145 0.55 4.11 -15.38
C ALA A 145 0.13 3.45 -16.69
N ARG A 146 0.36 2.15 -16.83
CA ARG A 146 -0.02 1.38 -18.02
C ARG A 146 -1.52 1.48 -18.28
N TYR A 147 -2.37 1.29 -17.27
CA TYR A 147 -3.82 1.41 -17.40
C TYR A 147 -4.27 2.83 -17.76
N VAL A 148 -3.68 3.85 -17.13
CA VAL A 148 -4.00 5.26 -17.42
C VAL A 148 -3.63 5.61 -18.87
N LEU A 149 -2.41 5.26 -19.29
CA LEU A 149 -1.95 5.56 -20.64
C LEU A 149 -2.71 4.77 -21.71
N ASP A 150 -2.98 3.48 -21.46
CA ASP A 150 -3.77 2.64 -22.37
C ASP A 150 -5.20 3.19 -22.56
N GLY A 151 -5.81 3.71 -21.50
CA GLY A 151 -7.11 4.44 -21.59
C GLY A 151 -7.04 5.70 -22.44
N LEU A 152 -5.87 6.31 -22.55
CA LEU A 152 -5.61 7.49 -23.38
C LEU A 152 -5.13 7.15 -24.80
N GLY A 153 -4.90 5.86 -25.10
CA GLY A 153 -4.33 5.42 -26.37
C GLY A 153 -2.83 5.68 -26.47
N LEU A 154 -2.15 5.85 -25.34
CA LEU A 154 -0.71 6.06 -25.20
C LEU A 154 -0.02 4.79 -24.71
N ASP A 155 1.27 4.68 -24.96
CA ASP A 155 2.12 3.59 -24.55
C ASP A 155 3.41 4.14 -23.91
N MET A 156 3.83 3.52 -22.79
CA MET A 156 4.98 3.99 -22.01
C MET A 156 6.27 3.98 -22.83
N GLU A 157 6.49 2.93 -23.60
CA GLU A 157 7.77 2.74 -24.35
C GLU A 157 7.77 3.44 -25.70
N ARG A 158 6.61 3.54 -26.34
CA ARG A 158 6.49 4.14 -27.67
C ARG A 158 6.38 5.66 -27.64
N ASP A 159 5.61 6.19 -26.66
CA ASP A 159 5.23 7.60 -26.64
C ASP A 159 6.10 8.45 -25.70
N PHE A 160 7.01 7.84 -24.93
CA PHE A 160 7.87 8.52 -23.96
C PHE A 160 9.31 7.98 -24.02
N GLN A 161 10.28 8.73 -23.48
CA GLN A 161 11.63 8.23 -23.20
C GLN A 161 11.60 7.63 -21.78
N SER A 162 11.27 6.35 -21.71
CA SER A 162 10.97 5.67 -20.45
C SER A 162 12.21 5.36 -19.60
N THR A 163 12.15 5.72 -18.33
CA THR A 163 13.14 5.34 -17.32
C THR A 163 12.46 4.64 -16.15
N TYR A 164 12.99 3.46 -15.81
CA TYR A 164 12.59 2.70 -14.61
C TYR A 164 13.72 2.70 -13.60
N LEU A 165 13.36 2.68 -12.34
CA LEU A 165 14.30 2.76 -11.22
C LEU A 165 14.47 1.40 -10.56
N ASP A 166 15.64 1.19 -9.95
CA ASP A 166 15.84 0.10 -8.99
C ASP A 166 15.31 0.49 -7.60
N ARG A 167 15.39 1.78 -7.27
CA ARG A 167 14.89 2.36 -6.02
C ARG A 167 13.99 3.56 -6.30
N ALA A 168 12.78 3.55 -5.74
CA ALA A 168 11.82 4.65 -5.94
C ALA A 168 12.36 6.02 -5.49
N GLY A 169 13.25 6.05 -4.49
CA GLY A 169 13.84 7.27 -3.96
C GLY A 169 14.77 8.03 -4.92
N ASP A 170 15.23 7.43 -6.02
CA ASP A 170 16.15 8.06 -6.96
C ASP A 170 15.43 8.99 -7.96
N GLY A 171 14.11 8.82 -8.16
CA GLY A 171 13.33 9.55 -9.16
C GLY A 171 13.23 11.07 -8.94
N PRO A 172 12.98 11.56 -7.73
CA PRO A 172 12.85 13.00 -7.48
C PRO A 172 14.07 13.82 -7.90
N ALA A 173 15.28 13.32 -7.67
CA ALA A 173 16.52 13.98 -8.08
C ALA A 173 16.60 14.14 -9.59
N MET A 174 16.14 13.15 -10.36
CA MET A 174 16.15 13.22 -11.84
C MET A 174 15.23 14.30 -12.38
N VAL A 175 14.09 14.57 -11.68
CA VAL A 175 13.21 15.69 -12.05
C VAL A 175 13.83 17.02 -11.65
N GLN A 176 14.39 17.12 -10.45
CA GLN A 176 14.98 18.35 -9.93
C GLN A 176 16.17 18.82 -10.75
N ASP A 177 17.03 17.92 -11.22
CA ASP A 177 18.22 18.26 -12.01
C ASP A 177 17.95 18.30 -13.53
N GLY A 178 16.72 18.02 -13.97
CA GLY A 178 16.29 18.14 -15.36
C GLY A 178 16.62 16.93 -16.25
N ARG A 179 17.16 15.83 -15.69
CA ARG A 179 17.34 14.56 -16.43
C ARG A 179 16.00 13.91 -16.79
N ALA A 180 14.95 14.22 -16.05
CA ALA A 180 13.58 13.80 -16.37
C ALA A 180 12.64 15.00 -16.42
N ALA A 181 11.73 15.01 -17.38
CA ALA A 181 10.68 16.00 -17.50
C ALA A 181 9.61 15.83 -16.39
N ALA A 182 9.32 14.58 -16.02
CA ALA A 182 8.34 14.25 -15.00
C ALA A 182 8.64 12.90 -14.33
N LEU A 183 8.13 12.76 -13.10
CA LEU A 183 8.07 11.51 -12.35
C LEU A 183 6.61 11.10 -12.22
N TRP A 184 6.28 9.87 -12.54
CA TRP A 184 4.99 9.25 -12.29
C TRP A 184 4.90 8.74 -10.86
N GLY A 185 3.73 8.90 -10.24
CA GLY A 185 3.44 8.41 -8.91
C GLY A 185 1.97 8.58 -8.55
N GLY A 186 1.64 8.52 -7.27
CA GLY A 186 0.25 8.68 -6.85
C GLY A 186 0.03 8.64 -5.34
N GLY A 187 -1.21 8.94 -4.97
CA GLY A 187 -1.64 9.03 -3.58
C GLY A 187 -1.37 10.39 -2.93
N ALA A 188 -1.92 10.63 -1.75
CA ALA A 188 -1.67 11.83 -0.98
C ALA A 188 -0.37 11.69 -0.15
N GLY A 189 0.47 12.73 -0.12
CA GLY A 189 1.69 12.74 0.69
C GLY A 189 2.80 11.78 0.25
N TRP A 190 2.76 11.28 -1.01
CA TRP A 190 3.80 10.35 -1.48
C TRP A 190 5.20 10.98 -1.41
N PRO A 191 6.23 10.29 -0.81
CA PRO A 191 7.54 10.87 -0.55
C PRO A 191 8.22 11.44 -1.79
N GLY A 192 8.12 10.77 -2.95
CA GLY A 192 8.72 11.22 -4.19
C GLY A 192 8.18 12.58 -4.66
N PHE A 193 6.89 12.80 -4.56
CA PHE A 193 6.26 14.07 -4.93
C PHE A 193 6.56 15.17 -3.92
N THR A 194 6.56 14.83 -2.63
CA THR A 194 6.96 15.76 -1.56
C THR A 194 8.39 16.24 -1.75
N ALA A 195 9.29 15.36 -2.16
CA ALA A 195 10.70 15.73 -2.43
C ALA A 195 10.80 16.72 -3.60
N VAL A 196 10.11 16.49 -4.73
CA VAL A 196 10.09 17.43 -5.85
C VAL A 196 9.48 18.76 -5.43
N ALA A 197 8.35 18.75 -4.70
CA ALA A 197 7.64 19.94 -4.28
C ALA A 197 8.44 20.82 -3.29
N ARG A 198 9.32 20.22 -2.49
CA ARG A 198 10.26 20.93 -1.60
C ARG A 198 11.51 21.47 -2.32
N GLY A 199 11.72 21.07 -3.59
CA GLY A 199 12.83 21.59 -4.38
C GLY A 199 12.70 23.10 -4.66
N PRO A 200 13.80 23.76 -5.08
CA PRO A 200 13.84 25.21 -5.24
C PRO A 200 12.87 25.74 -6.33
N GLN A 201 12.49 24.92 -7.31
CA GLN A 201 11.53 25.28 -8.35
C GLN A 201 10.08 24.91 -8.01
N GLY A 202 9.84 24.26 -6.85
CA GLY A 202 8.54 23.72 -6.50
C GLY A 202 8.07 22.60 -7.43
N ALA A 203 6.79 22.31 -7.41
CA ALA A 203 6.19 21.24 -8.21
C ALA A 203 5.03 21.73 -9.07
N ARG A 204 4.87 21.11 -10.22
CA ARG A 204 3.67 21.10 -11.06
C ARG A 204 3.11 19.71 -11.10
N PHE A 205 1.87 19.54 -10.65
CA PHE A 205 1.16 18.27 -10.71
C PHE A 205 0.35 18.20 -12.01
N ILE A 206 0.43 17.05 -12.71
CA ILE A 206 -0.23 16.83 -13.99
C ILE A 206 -1.06 15.57 -13.85
N ALA A 207 -2.38 15.74 -13.77
CA ALA A 207 -3.37 14.68 -13.69
C ALA A 207 -4.22 14.65 -14.96
N PRO A 208 -4.91 13.53 -15.26
CA PRO A 208 -5.81 13.46 -16.41
C PRO A 208 -6.95 14.46 -16.25
N SER A 209 -7.31 15.16 -17.35
CA SER A 209 -8.48 16.04 -17.44
C SER A 209 -9.79 15.27 -17.20
N ALA A 210 -10.91 15.98 -17.08
CA ALA A 210 -12.22 15.33 -16.92
C ALA A 210 -12.57 14.41 -18.11
N GLU A 211 -12.27 14.83 -19.33
CA GLU A 211 -12.48 14.04 -20.54
C GLU A 211 -11.55 12.82 -20.60
N GLU A 212 -10.28 13.02 -20.22
CA GLU A 212 -9.30 11.94 -20.16
C GLU A 212 -9.70 10.89 -19.10
N ARG A 213 -10.17 11.33 -17.92
CA ARG A 213 -10.68 10.40 -16.90
C ARG A 213 -11.88 9.59 -17.41
N ALA A 214 -12.81 10.23 -18.10
CA ALA A 214 -13.96 9.52 -18.69
C ALA A 214 -13.51 8.45 -19.71
N ARG A 215 -12.54 8.76 -20.57
CA ARG A 215 -11.97 7.80 -21.53
C ARG A 215 -11.28 6.64 -20.84
N ILE A 216 -10.46 6.92 -19.81
CA ILE A 216 -9.75 5.90 -19.02
C ILE A 216 -10.77 4.95 -18.38
N GLN A 217 -11.80 5.49 -17.73
CA GLN A 217 -12.81 4.70 -17.02
C GLN A 217 -13.75 3.93 -17.99
N ALA A 218 -14.02 4.46 -19.17
CA ALA A 218 -14.76 3.74 -20.21
C ALA A 218 -14.04 2.46 -20.65
N LYS A 219 -12.71 2.47 -20.68
CA LYS A 219 -11.89 1.30 -21.04
C LYS A 219 -11.57 0.42 -19.83
N HIS A 220 -11.35 1.03 -18.67
CA HIS A 220 -10.92 0.39 -17.43
C HIS A 220 -11.88 0.74 -16.27
N SER A 221 -13.07 0.14 -16.28
CA SER A 221 -14.19 0.47 -15.38
C SER A 221 -13.91 0.21 -13.90
N PHE A 222 -12.88 -0.57 -13.55
CA PHE A 222 -12.47 -0.78 -12.17
C PHE A 222 -11.73 0.41 -11.55
N LEU A 223 -11.16 1.30 -12.38
CA LEU A 223 -10.56 2.55 -11.91
C LEU A 223 -11.65 3.55 -11.51
N ARG A 224 -11.43 4.23 -10.40
CA ARG A 224 -12.37 5.22 -9.83
C ARG A 224 -11.81 6.63 -9.95
N THR A 225 -12.71 7.60 -10.06
CA THR A 225 -12.33 9.00 -9.86
C THR A 225 -12.03 9.21 -8.39
N LEU A 226 -10.84 9.72 -8.09
CA LEU A 226 -10.31 9.94 -6.75
C LEU A 226 -9.76 11.36 -6.65
N THR A 227 -9.82 11.91 -5.44
CA THR A 227 -9.37 13.28 -5.17
C THR A 227 -8.26 13.31 -4.15
N ILE A 228 -7.16 13.98 -4.49
CA ILE A 228 -6.10 14.37 -3.55
C ILE A 228 -6.52 15.73 -2.98
N PRO A 229 -6.70 15.87 -1.66
CA PRO A 229 -7.13 17.13 -1.07
C PRO A 229 -6.08 18.23 -1.27
N ALA A 230 -6.53 19.47 -1.26
CA ALA A 230 -5.63 20.62 -1.23
C ALA A 230 -4.69 20.54 -0.01
N GLY A 231 -3.44 20.98 -0.19
CA GLY A 231 -2.44 20.93 0.88
C GLY A 231 -1.79 19.57 1.13
N ALA A 232 -2.11 18.54 0.35
CA ALA A 232 -1.46 17.22 0.44
C ALA A 232 0.04 17.28 0.11
N TYR A 233 0.45 18.30 -0.65
CA TYR A 233 1.85 18.55 -0.99
C TYR A 233 2.22 20.02 -0.81
N PRO A 234 3.48 20.36 -0.53
CA PRO A 234 3.95 21.75 -0.48
C PRO A 234 3.59 22.51 -1.77
N GLY A 235 2.97 23.69 -1.62
CA GLY A 235 2.58 24.53 -2.75
C GLY A 235 1.36 24.09 -3.56
N GLN A 236 0.72 22.97 -3.21
CA GLN A 236 -0.51 22.51 -3.85
C GLN A 236 -1.72 23.17 -3.17
N ALA A 237 -2.21 24.26 -3.76
CA ALA A 237 -3.31 25.05 -3.21
C ALA A 237 -4.71 24.46 -3.52
N GLU A 238 -4.84 23.70 -4.59
CA GLU A 238 -6.12 23.16 -5.06
C GLU A 238 -6.15 21.64 -5.00
N ALA A 239 -7.35 21.07 -4.84
CA ALA A 239 -7.53 19.63 -4.91
C ALA A 239 -7.20 19.10 -6.33
N ILE A 240 -6.60 17.91 -6.40
CA ILE A 240 -6.26 17.26 -7.67
C ILE A 240 -7.17 16.07 -7.86
N VAL A 241 -7.92 16.04 -8.97
CA VAL A 241 -8.81 14.94 -9.33
C VAL A 241 -8.12 14.06 -10.37
N SER A 242 -8.02 12.76 -10.08
CA SER A 242 -7.41 11.78 -10.97
C SER A 242 -8.18 10.46 -10.97
N VAL A 243 -7.59 9.40 -11.50
CA VAL A 243 -8.09 8.02 -11.47
C VAL A 243 -7.13 7.12 -10.73
N GLY A 244 -7.67 6.07 -10.11
CA GLY A 244 -6.91 5.07 -9.40
C GLY A 244 -7.81 4.04 -8.74
N SER A 245 -7.25 3.29 -7.80
CA SER A 245 -7.99 2.26 -7.08
C SER A 245 -7.59 2.20 -5.61
N TRP A 246 -8.28 1.37 -4.82
CA TRP A 246 -7.85 1.00 -3.47
C TRP A 246 -6.63 0.10 -3.55
N SER A 247 -5.63 0.37 -2.76
CA SER A 247 -4.56 -0.57 -2.45
C SER A 247 -4.97 -1.47 -1.29
N PHE A 248 -4.43 -2.69 -1.22
CA PHE A 248 -4.78 -3.68 -0.20
C PHE A 248 -3.54 -4.24 0.48
N ILE A 249 -3.71 -4.60 1.74
CA ILE A 249 -2.87 -5.61 2.37
C ILE A 249 -3.47 -6.95 2.00
N LEU A 250 -2.75 -7.77 1.23
CA LEU A 250 -3.15 -9.14 0.92
C LEU A 250 -2.47 -10.10 1.90
N ALA A 251 -3.16 -11.20 2.17
CA ALA A 251 -2.70 -12.32 2.99
C ALA A 251 -2.52 -13.58 2.15
N ARG A 252 -1.56 -14.45 2.52
CA ARG A 252 -1.51 -15.80 1.99
C ARG A 252 -2.75 -16.60 2.41
N PRO A 253 -3.21 -17.56 1.59
CA PRO A 253 -4.51 -18.22 1.82
C PRO A 253 -4.55 -19.12 3.05
N ASP A 254 -3.40 -19.57 3.51
CA ASP A 254 -3.21 -20.46 4.67
C ASP A 254 -2.74 -19.70 5.94
N LEU A 255 -2.83 -18.37 5.97
CA LEU A 255 -2.67 -17.61 7.22
C LEU A 255 -3.75 -18.05 8.20
N PRO A 256 -3.42 -18.49 9.43
CA PRO A 256 -4.43 -18.98 10.37
C PRO A 256 -5.52 -17.94 10.67
N ASP A 257 -6.78 -18.36 10.67
CA ASP A 257 -7.94 -17.47 10.89
C ASP A 257 -7.86 -16.71 12.22
N ASP A 258 -7.40 -17.34 13.30
CA ASP A 258 -7.24 -16.67 14.60
C ASP A 258 -6.12 -15.63 14.58
N THR A 259 -5.05 -15.87 13.82
CA THR A 259 -3.99 -14.88 13.60
C THR A 259 -4.53 -13.69 12.83
N ALA A 260 -5.22 -13.92 11.71
CA ALA A 260 -5.82 -12.85 10.90
C ALA A 260 -6.88 -12.05 11.67
N TYR A 261 -7.72 -12.73 12.46
CA TYR A 261 -8.68 -12.07 13.36
C TYR A 261 -7.98 -11.15 14.37
N ARG A 262 -6.93 -11.66 15.01
CA ARG A 262 -6.17 -10.91 16.03
C ARG A 262 -5.46 -9.70 15.42
N LEU A 263 -4.83 -9.85 14.25
CA LEU A 263 -4.21 -8.77 13.49
C LEU A 263 -5.23 -7.71 13.08
N ALA A 264 -6.40 -8.10 12.55
CA ALA A 264 -7.47 -7.18 12.16
C ALA A 264 -8.00 -6.38 13.36
N ARG A 265 -8.16 -7.06 14.52
CA ARG A 265 -8.54 -6.40 15.77
C ARG A 265 -7.50 -5.39 16.23
N ALA A 266 -6.21 -5.73 16.15
CA ALA A 266 -5.12 -4.85 16.53
C ALA A 266 -5.06 -3.62 15.60
N LEU A 267 -5.17 -3.82 14.28
CA LEU A 267 -5.19 -2.74 13.31
C LEU A 267 -6.38 -1.79 13.52
N HIS A 268 -7.59 -2.33 13.69
CA HIS A 268 -8.80 -1.51 13.96
C HIS A 268 -8.66 -0.69 15.24
N LYS A 269 -8.19 -1.29 16.34
CA LYS A 269 -7.95 -0.55 17.58
C LYS A 269 -6.87 0.51 17.43
N GLY A 270 -5.93 0.31 16.53
CA GLY A 270 -4.82 1.21 16.22
C GLY A 270 -5.14 2.27 15.16
N GLU A 271 -6.33 2.31 14.53
CA GLU A 271 -6.69 3.27 13.48
C GLU A 271 -6.37 4.74 13.85
N PRO A 272 -6.73 5.24 15.06
CA PRO A 272 -6.39 6.61 15.43
C PRO A 272 -4.88 6.87 15.49
N ALA A 273 -4.10 5.90 15.95
CA ALA A 273 -2.65 6.02 16.03
C ALA A 273 -2.03 5.98 14.63
N LEU A 274 -2.51 5.12 13.73
CA LEU A 274 -2.05 5.06 12.34
C LEU A 274 -2.38 6.36 11.59
N ALA A 275 -3.59 6.89 11.75
CA ALA A 275 -4.00 8.16 11.17
C ALA A 275 -3.15 9.36 11.67
N ALA A 276 -2.73 9.34 12.94
CA ALA A 276 -1.83 10.35 13.49
C ALA A 276 -0.39 10.24 12.93
N ARG A 277 0.05 9.03 12.52
CA ARG A 277 1.38 8.81 11.95
C ARG A 277 1.47 9.23 10.48
N LEU A 278 0.43 8.96 9.72
CA LEU A 278 0.43 9.15 8.26
C LEU A 278 -0.92 9.68 7.77
N PRO A 279 -0.95 10.66 6.86
CA PRO A 279 -2.20 11.13 6.25
C PRO A 279 -3.04 9.99 5.63
N GLN A 280 -2.41 9.02 4.98
CA GLN A 280 -3.07 7.87 4.37
C GLN A 280 -3.70 6.93 5.41
N GLY A 281 -3.25 6.95 6.66
CA GLY A 281 -3.80 6.16 7.75
C GLY A 281 -5.27 6.45 8.04
N HIS A 282 -5.77 7.63 7.68
CA HIS A 282 -7.20 7.96 7.79
C HIS A 282 -8.11 7.09 6.90
N GLU A 283 -7.57 6.55 5.81
CA GLU A 283 -8.31 5.67 4.91
C GLU A 283 -8.23 4.18 5.34
N THR A 284 -7.24 3.81 6.14
CA THR A 284 -7.01 2.42 6.59
C THR A 284 -7.92 2.11 7.76
N THR A 285 -9.16 1.71 7.47
CA THR A 285 -10.17 1.41 8.48
C THR A 285 -10.85 0.07 8.24
N ALA A 286 -11.39 -0.52 9.32
CA ALA A 286 -12.21 -1.72 9.24
C ALA A 286 -13.44 -1.51 8.35
N ALA A 287 -14.06 -0.32 8.42
CA ALA A 287 -15.19 0.06 7.58
C ALA A 287 -14.81 0.10 6.10
N ASN A 288 -13.68 0.72 5.76
CA ASN A 288 -13.20 0.75 4.37
C ASN A 288 -12.78 -0.65 3.88
N THR A 289 -12.26 -1.52 4.77
CA THR A 289 -11.96 -2.92 4.41
C THR A 289 -13.22 -3.66 3.99
N ALA A 290 -14.32 -3.51 4.74
CA ALA A 290 -15.60 -4.10 4.38
C ALA A 290 -16.18 -3.52 3.06
N ALA A 291 -16.02 -2.22 2.82
CA ALA A 291 -16.63 -1.52 1.68
C ALA A 291 -15.80 -1.62 0.38
N ALA A 292 -14.47 -1.65 0.46
CA ALA A 292 -13.58 -1.62 -0.71
C ALA A 292 -13.33 -2.99 -1.34
N ALA A 293 -13.56 -4.08 -0.60
CA ALA A 293 -13.39 -5.43 -1.14
C ALA A 293 -14.34 -5.65 -2.31
N PRO A 294 -13.86 -6.10 -3.49
CA PRO A 294 -14.73 -6.33 -4.66
C PRO A 294 -15.86 -7.32 -4.40
N ARG A 295 -15.62 -8.28 -3.52
CA ARG A 295 -16.59 -9.28 -3.05
C ARG A 295 -16.24 -9.69 -1.62
N PRO A 296 -17.23 -9.90 -0.72
CA PRO A 296 -16.98 -10.24 0.69
C PRO A 296 -16.16 -11.52 0.89
N GLU A 297 -16.31 -12.51 0.01
CA GLU A 297 -15.58 -13.78 0.08
C GLU A 297 -14.08 -13.66 -0.23
N LEU A 298 -13.65 -12.55 -0.81
CA LEU A 298 -12.23 -12.25 -0.99
C LEU A 298 -11.55 -11.73 0.28
N ILE A 299 -12.34 -11.33 1.29
CA ILE A 299 -11.80 -10.96 2.60
C ILE A 299 -11.42 -12.24 3.35
N HIS A 300 -10.26 -12.24 4.00
CA HIS A 300 -9.78 -13.38 4.80
C HIS A 300 -10.82 -13.82 5.84
N PRO A 301 -11.09 -15.14 6.03
CA PRO A 301 -12.15 -15.60 6.93
C PRO A 301 -12.01 -15.07 8.36
N GLY A 302 -10.81 -15.03 8.91
CA GLY A 302 -10.56 -14.45 10.25
C GLY A 302 -10.87 -12.96 10.32
N VAL A 303 -10.57 -12.20 9.23
CA VAL A 303 -10.93 -10.78 9.14
C VAL A 303 -12.45 -10.61 9.04
N ARG A 304 -13.13 -11.41 8.19
CA ARG A 304 -14.60 -11.36 8.08
C ARG A 304 -15.28 -11.64 9.40
N ARG A 305 -14.79 -12.64 10.16
CA ARG A 305 -15.29 -12.94 11.51
C ARG A 305 -15.16 -11.71 12.40
N TYR A 306 -14.02 -11.04 12.41
CA TYR A 306 -13.83 -9.81 13.17
C TYR A 306 -14.77 -8.68 12.73
N LEU A 307 -14.90 -8.44 11.41
CA LEU A 307 -15.80 -7.40 10.88
C LEU A 307 -17.27 -7.66 11.25
N LYS A 308 -17.69 -8.94 11.29
CA LYS A 308 -19.02 -9.34 11.77
C LYS A 308 -19.19 -9.06 13.26
N ASP A 309 -18.22 -9.40 14.10
CA ASP A 309 -18.28 -9.20 15.56
C ASP A 309 -18.40 -7.72 15.92
N ILE A 310 -17.89 -6.81 15.09
CA ILE A 310 -18.01 -5.35 15.28
C ILE A 310 -19.17 -4.73 14.48
N GLY A 311 -20.04 -5.54 13.84
CA GLY A 311 -21.25 -5.09 13.15
C GLY A 311 -21.04 -4.41 11.80
N LEU A 312 -19.89 -4.59 11.15
CA LEU A 312 -19.60 -4.01 9.81
C LEU A 312 -20.02 -4.91 8.65
N THR A 313 -20.28 -6.19 8.89
CA THR A 313 -20.78 -7.15 7.88
C THR A 313 -21.83 -8.06 8.51
N ASN A 314 -22.69 -8.67 7.67
CA ASN A 314 -23.72 -9.64 8.12
C ASN A 314 -23.13 -11.03 8.35
#